data_79b83b5bf28a27e23e1e0efcc5ef68e7
#
_entry.id   79b83b5bf28a27e23e1e0efcc5ef68e7
#
_cell.length_a   1.000
_cell.length_b   1.000
_cell.length_c   1.000
_cell.angle_alpha   90.00
_cell.angle_beta   90.00
_cell.angle_gamma   90.00
#
_symmetry.space_group_name_H-M   'P 1'
#
loop_
_entity.id
_entity.type
_entity.pdbx_description
1 polymer ?
#
loop_
_entity_poly.entity_id
_entity_poly.type
_entity_poly.pdbx_seq_one_letter_code
_entity_poly.pdbx_strand_id
1 'polypeptide(L)'
;LFGRNFDWQNCEAMIVESHPEEGYASLSTVNMDFITQNVGVGMMSAALNSDEIKTLAALYAPLDGMNEAGLAVSVNMIQDNAAIEQDTDRPDITTTTAIRLLLDKAGSVDEALELLGQYDLHGSMGMMVHFAIADSTGRSVAVEYVDNDMIVIETPVLTNFYLAAGEKQGIGTAQSHERYDMLMHRLEATPR
;
A
#
# COMPACT_ATOMS: atom_id res chain seq x y z
N LEU A 1 8.69 0.41 15.33
CA LEU A 1 8.47 1.72 14.69
C LEU A 1 8.31 1.53 13.20
N PHE A 2 7.25 2.06 12.62
CA PHE A 2 7.01 2.12 11.18
C PHE A 2 7.13 3.59 10.73
N GLY A 3 7.82 3.85 9.65
CA GLY A 3 8.00 5.20 9.12
C GLY A 3 7.96 5.21 7.60
N ARG A 4 7.32 6.21 7.00
CA ARG A 4 7.20 6.39 5.56
C ARG A 4 7.43 7.84 5.16
N ASN A 5 8.14 8.04 4.05
CA ASN A 5 8.11 9.28 3.28
C ASN A 5 7.18 9.10 2.08
N PHE A 6 6.30 10.06 1.88
CA PHE A 6 5.47 10.15 0.68
C PHE A 6 5.86 11.42 -0.09
N ASP A 7 6.48 11.23 -1.25
CA ASP A 7 6.90 12.30 -2.16
C ASP A 7 6.08 12.22 -3.46
N TRP A 8 5.14 13.10 -3.61
CA TRP A 8 4.30 13.24 -4.80
C TRP A 8 4.21 14.72 -5.20
N GLN A 9 3.98 15.01 -6.48
CA GLN A 9 3.99 16.39 -6.99
C GLN A 9 3.00 17.31 -6.26
N ASN A 10 1.80 16.78 -6.00
CA ASN A 10 0.81 17.44 -5.17
C ASN A 10 0.36 16.46 -4.10
N CYS A 11 0.35 16.89 -2.87
CA CYS A 11 -0.06 16.06 -1.76
C CYS A 11 -0.94 16.86 -0.81
N GLU A 12 -2.24 16.84 -1.06
CA GLU A 12 -3.24 17.28 -0.09
C GLU A 12 -3.57 16.09 0.81
N ALA A 13 -2.84 15.96 1.90
CA ALA A 13 -2.95 14.84 2.81
C ALA A 13 -4.16 14.97 3.74
N MET A 14 -4.91 13.89 3.87
CA MET A 14 -5.95 13.72 4.88
C MET A 14 -5.59 12.54 5.79
N ILE A 15 -5.77 12.71 7.09
CA ILE A 15 -5.71 11.59 8.06
C ILE A 15 -7.15 11.13 8.29
N VAL A 16 -7.36 9.84 8.11
CA VAL A 16 -8.66 9.18 8.31
C VAL A 16 -8.56 8.28 9.52
N GLU A 17 -9.42 8.51 10.51
CA GLU A 17 -9.65 7.64 11.64
C GLU A 17 -10.86 6.75 11.33
N SER A 18 -10.72 5.43 11.45
CA SER A 18 -11.76 4.45 11.18
C SER A 18 -12.03 3.58 12.39
N HIS A 19 -13.30 3.38 12.69
CA HIS A 19 -13.80 2.50 13.76
C HIS A 19 -14.86 1.58 13.18
N PRO A 20 -14.48 0.48 12.50
CA PRO A 20 -15.46 -0.46 11.97
C PRO A 20 -16.23 -1.15 13.11
N GLU A 21 -17.50 -1.52 12.86
CA GLU A 21 -18.30 -2.27 13.85
C GLU A 21 -17.68 -3.63 14.18
N GLU A 22 -17.05 -4.25 13.16
CA GLU A 22 -16.32 -5.52 13.28
C GLU A 22 -14.93 -5.37 12.66
N GLY A 23 -13.89 -5.39 13.49
CA GLY A 23 -12.49 -5.25 13.07
C GLY A 23 -11.73 -4.26 13.92
N TYR A 24 -10.55 -3.88 13.47
CA TYR A 24 -9.63 -3.03 14.19
C TYR A 24 -9.85 -1.55 13.89
N ALA A 25 -9.82 -0.72 14.92
CA ALA A 25 -9.70 0.72 14.74
C ALA A 25 -8.35 1.07 14.11
N SER A 26 -8.32 2.08 13.25
CA SER A 26 -7.10 2.43 12.51
C SER A 26 -7.00 3.92 12.19
N LEU A 27 -5.74 4.35 11.98
CA LEU A 27 -5.40 5.63 11.38
C LEU A 27 -4.75 5.38 10.02
N SER A 28 -5.17 6.11 9.00
CA SER A 28 -4.60 6.02 7.66
C SER A 28 -4.37 7.39 7.04
N THR A 29 -3.42 7.46 6.10
CA THR A 29 -3.13 8.66 5.31
C THR A 29 -3.65 8.49 3.91
N VAL A 30 -4.33 9.50 3.40
CA VAL A 30 -4.89 9.57 2.06
C VAL A 30 -4.35 10.80 1.35
N ASN A 31 -4.00 10.68 0.08
CA ASN A 31 -3.77 11.84 -0.78
C ASN A 31 -5.07 12.18 -1.53
N MET A 32 -5.67 13.31 -1.18
CA MET A 32 -6.93 13.77 -1.77
C MET A 32 -6.84 14.06 -3.26
N ASP A 33 -5.65 14.36 -3.78
CA ASP A 33 -5.45 14.53 -5.22
C ASP A 33 -5.78 13.27 -6.01
N PHE A 34 -5.50 12.09 -5.45
CA PHE A 34 -5.84 10.81 -6.10
C PHE A 34 -7.35 10.58 -6.17
N ILE A 35 -8.11 11.06 -5.20
CA ILE A 35 -9.56 10.98 -5.20
C ILE A 35 -10.14 11.97 -6.21
N THR A 36 -9.63 13.20 -6.24
CA THR A 36 -10.18 14.27 -7.06
C THR A 36 -9.81 14.13 -8.54
N GLN A 37 -8.62 13.63 -8.86
CA GLN A 37 -8.14 13.46 -10.24
C GLN A 37 -8.69 12.20 -10.91
N ASN A 38 -8.95 11.14 -10.15
CA ASN A 38 -9.48 9.87 -10.66
C ASN A 38 -11.00 9.84 -10.82
N VAL A 39 -11.72 10.84 -10.35
CA VAL A 39 -13.15 11.01 -10.62
C VAL A 39 -13.40 11.52 -12.05
N GLY A 40 -12.55 11.13 -12.99
CA GLY A 40 -12.72 11.35 -14.43
C GLY A 40 -13.81 10.49 -15.06
N VAL A 41 -14.84 10.12 -14.32
CA VAL A 41 -15.96 9.36 -14.85
C VAL A 41 -17.12 10.33 -15.09
N GLY A 42 -17.17 10.92 -16.28
CA GLY A 42 -18.33 11.49 -16.93
C GLY A 42 -19.43 12.06 -16.01
N MET A 43 -20.67 12.13 -16.36
CA MET A 43 -21.78 12.79 -15.66
C MET A 43 -21.95 12.56 -14.14
N MET A 44 -21.19 11.68 -13.49
CA MET A 44 -21.16 11.54 -12.03
C MET A 44 -20.31 12.62 -11.33
N SER A 45 -19.51 13.38 -12.05
CA SER A 45 -18.53 14.31 -11.45
C SER A 45 -19.15 15.44 -10.62
N ALA A 46 -20.35 15.88 -10.92
CA ALA A 46 -20.99 16.99 -10.19
C ALA A 46 -21.52 16.57 -8.80
N ALA A 47 -22.01 15.33 -8.68
CA ALA A 47 -22.48 14.79 -7.40
C ALA A 47 -21.31 14.35 -6.51
N LEU A 48 -20.21 13.86 -7.11
CA LEU A 48 -18.98 13.45 -6.42
C LEU A 48 -18.08 14.63 -6.00
N ASN A 49 -18.42 15.85 -6.37
CA ASN A 49 -17.67 17.05 -5.99
C ASN A 49 -18.05 17.62 -4.62
N SER A 50 -19.01 17.03 -3.90
CA SER A 50 -19.26 17.47 -2.52
C SER A 50 -18.15 16.98 -1.60
N ASP A 51 -17.75 17.79 -0.63
CA ASP A 51 -16.71 17.43 0.34
C ASP A 51 -17.11 16.21 1.18
N GLU A 52 -18.42 15.99 1.37
CA GLU A 52 -18.95 14.81 2.05
C GLU A 52 -18.64 13.52 1.30
N ILE A 53 -18.83 13.50 -0.03
CA ILE A 53 -18.53 12.30 -0.85
C ILE A 53 -17.03 12.06 -0.94
N LYS A 54 -16.23 13.10 -1.07
CA LYS A 54 -14.76 12.99 -1.06
C LYS A 54 -14.28 12.40 0.26
N THR A 55 -14.86 12.84 1.39
CA THR A 55 -14.53 12.32 2.71
C THR A 55 -14.90 10.84 2.84
N LEU A 56 -16.06 10.42 2.33
CA LEU A 56 -16.44 9.00 2.29
C LEU A 56 -15.51 8.17 1.38
N ALA A 57 -15.13 8.71 0.21
CA ALA A 57 -14.19 8.05 -0.69
C ALA A 57 -12.80 7.90 -0.08
N ALA A 58 -12.38 8.85 0.77
CA ALA A 58 -11.10 8.82 1.45
C ALA A 58 -10.94 7.58 2.36
N LEU A 59 -12.03 7.08 2.95
CA LEU A 59 -12.02 5.86 3.75
C LEU A 59 -11.48 4.66 2.96
N TYR A 60 -11.78 4.58 1.67
CA TYR A 60 -11.42 3.46 0.77
C TYR A 60 -10.20 3.74 -0.11
N ALA A 61 -9.49 4.83 0.14
CA ALA A 61 -8.32 5.21 -0.64
C ALA A 61 -7.04 5.43 0.21
N PRO A 62 -6.79 4.64 1.27
CA PRO A 62 -5.58 4.79 2.06
C PRO A 62 -4.34 4.44 1.23
N LEU A 63 -3.24 5.17 1.48
CA LEU A 63 -1.92 4.88 0.93
C LEU A 63 -0.99 4.25 1.97
N ASP A 64 -1.27 4.48 3.23
CA ASP A 64 -0.65 3.86 4.39
C ASP A 64 -1.57 3.95 5.60
N GLY A 65 -1.22 3.22 6.64
CA GLY A 65 -1.93 3.28 7.90
C GLY A 65 -1.39 2.29 8.92
N MET A 66 -1.96 2.40 10.12
CA MET A 66 -1.71 1.51 11.23
C MET A 66 -3.01 1.25 11.98
N ASN A 67 -3.23 0.02 12.41
CA ASN A 67 -4.37 -0.34 13.23
C ASN A 67 -4.00 -0.54 14.72
N GLU A 68 -4.99 -0.68 15.56
CA GLU A 68 -4.83 -0.84 17.02
C GLU A 68 -4.17 -2.16 17.43
N ALA A 69 -4.17 -3.19 16.57
CA ALA A 69 -3.42 -4.43 16.78
C ALA A 69 -1.91 -4.25 16.52
N GLY A 70 -1.52 -3.13 15.90
CA GLY A 70 -0.14 -2.80 15.57
C GLY A 70 0.32 -3.28 14.20
N LEU A 71 -0.61 -3.69 13.33
CA LEU A 71 -0.30 -3.88 11.91
C LEU A 71 -0.15 -2.52 11.24
N ALA A 72 0.94 -2.33 10.52
CA ALA A 72 1.20 -1.16 9.68
C ALA A 72 1.38 -1.60 8.22
N VAL A 73 0.77 -0.86 7.31
CA VAL A 73 0.79 -1.14 5.87
C VAL A 73 1.09 0.15 5.11
N SER A 74 1.89 0.07 4.06
CA SER A 74 2.01 1.14 3.07
C SER A 74 2.14 0.58 1.66
N VAL A 75 1.74 1.39 0.67
CA VAL A 75 1.95 1.10 -0.74
C VAL A 75 3.00 2.03 -1.32
N ASN A 76 3.92 1.48 -2.10
CA ASN A 76 4.93 2.22 -2.84
C ASN A 76 4.84 1.86 -4.33
N MET A 77 4.98 2.87 -5.19
CA MET A 77 4.99 2.65 -6.64
C MET A 77 6.34 2.09 -7.09
N ILE A 78 6.30 1.16 -8.05
CA ILE A 78 7.47 0.74 -8.82
C ILE A 78 7.35 1.35 -10.22
N GLN A 79 8.44 1.90 -10.74
CA GLN A 79 8.47 2.43 -12.10
C GLN A 79 8.63 1.28 -13.10
N ASP A 80 7.53 0.58 -13.36
CA ASP A 80 7.39 -0.46 -14.37
C ASP A 80 6.19 -0.10 -15.26
N ASN A 81 6.24 -0.55 -16.53
CA ASN A 81 5.12 -0.39 -17.47
C ASN A 81 4.03 -1.46 -17.30
N ALA A 82 4.25 -2.45 -16.44
CA ALA A 82 3.25 -3.44 -16.07
C ALA A 82 2.29 -2.89 -15.01
N ALA A 83 1.14 -3.52 -14.88
CA ALA A 83 0.21 -3.33 -13.77
C ALA A 83 -0.07 -4.70 -13.12
N ILE A 84 -0.58 -4.69 -11.90
CA ILE A 84 -1.08 -5.91 -11.26
C ILE A 84 -2.48 -6.14 -11.79
N GLU A 85 -2.69 -7.30 -12.40
CA GLU A 85 -3.96 -7.73 -12.98
C GLU A 85 -4.09 -9.24 -12.80
N GLN A 86 -4.36 -9.67 -11.55
CA GLN A 86 -4.61 -11.08 -11.28
C GLN A 86 -5.99 -11.45 -11.84
N ASP A 87 -6.11 -12.63 -12.43
CA ASP A 87 -7.36 -13.14 -13.02
C ASP A 87 -7.46 -14.63 -12.68
N THR A 88 -8.00 -14.91 -11.52
CA THR A 88 -8.32 -16.27 -11.04
C THR A 88 -9.82 -16.33 -10.70
N ASP A 89 -10.28 -17.37 -10.05
CA ASP A 89 -11.68 -17.47 -9.62
C ASP A 89 -11.97 -16.75 -8.27
N ARG A 90 -11.05 -15.87 -7.80
CA ARG A 90 -11.20 -15.14 -6.54
C ARG A 90 -11.91 -13.80 -6.76
N PRO A 91 -12.52 -13.23 -5.69
CA PRO A 91 -13.05 -11.87 -5.77
C PRO A 91 -11.96 -10.83 -6.03
N ASP A 92 -12.29 -9.82 -6.84
CA ASP A 92 -11.39 -8.72 -7.16
C ASP A 92 -11.25 -7.72 -6.01
N ILE A 93 -10.04 -7.21 -5.82
CA ILE A 93 -9.74 -6.12 -4.91
C ILE A 93 -8.74 -5.15 -5.54
N THR A 94 -8.86 -3.86 -5.26
CA THR A 94 -7.89 -2.88 -5.74
C THR A 94 -6.82 -2.59 -4.69
N THR A 95 -5.70 -2.01 -5.10
CA THR A 95 -4.58 -1.67 -4.21
C THR A 95 -5.03 -0.93 -2.95
N THR A 96 -5.85 0.12 -3.10
CA THR A 96 -6.27 0.94 -1.96
C THR A 96 -7.30 0.26 -1.07
N THR A 97 -8.23 -0.49 -1.67
CA THR A 97 -9.20 -1.27 -0.90
C THR A 97 -8.55 -2.46 -0.19
N ALA A 98 -7.46 -3.01 -0.73
CA ALA A 98 -6.64 -4.00 -0.04
C ALA A 98 -6.03 -3.43 1.24
N ILE A 99 -5.46 -2.21 1.21
CA ILE A 99 -4.93 -1.57 2.43
C ILE A 99 -6.05 -1.38 3.46
N ARG A 100 -7.24 -0.94 3.04
CA ARG A 100 -8.39 -0.80 3.94
C ARG A 100 -8.78 -2.14 4.58
N LEU A 101 -8.87 -3.20 3.78
CA LEU A 101 -9.16 -4.55 4.25
C LEU A 101 -8.14 -5.03 5.29
N LEU A 102 -6.84 -4.85 5.01
CA LEU A 102 -5.77 -5.25 5.92
C LEU A 102 -5.83 -4.50 7.25
N LEU A 103 -6.06 -3.18 7.19
CA LEU A 103 -6.19 -2.37 8.40
C LEU A 103 -7.41 -2.75 9.24
N ASP A 104 -8.52 -3.16 8.62
CA ASP A 104 -9.72 -3.56 9.33
C ASP A 104 -9.65 -4.99 9.90
N LYS A 105 -8.95 -5.92 9.24
CA LYS A 105 -9.13 -7.35 9.49
C LYS A 105 -7.86 -8.11 9.88
N ALA A 106 -6.66 -7.56 9.69
CA ALA A 106 -5.41 -8.22 10.01
C ALA A 106 -4.72 -7.59 11.23
N GLY A 107 -4.33 -8.39 12.20
CA GLY A 107 -3.53 -7.97 13.35
C GLY A 107 -2.05 -8.35 13.26
N SER A 108 -1.69 -9.15 12.24
CA SER A 108 -0.32 -9.64 12.03
C SER A 108 0.03 -9.70 10.55
N VAL A 109 1.33 -9.82 10.25
CA VAL A 109 1.81 -10.05 8.86
C VAL A 109 1.23 -11.33 8.29
N ASP A 110 1.15 -12.43 9.07
CA ASP A 110 0.60 -13.70 8.58
C ASP A 110 -0.87 -13.57 8.18
N GLU A 111 -1.70 -12.92 9.01
CA GLU A 111 -3.10 -12.67 8.70
C GLU A 111 -3.25 -11.75 7.47
N ALA A 112 -2.39 -10.75 7.31
CA ALA A 112 -2.39 -9.87 6.15
C ALA A 112 -2.08 -10.64 4.86
N LEU A 113 -1.09 -11.53 4.87
CA LEU A 113 -0.73 -12.37 3.72
C LEU A 113 -1.84 -13.37 3.38
N GLU A 114 -2.46 -13.98 4.39
CA GLU A 114 -3.61 -14.87 4.18
C GLU A 114 -4.80 -14.14 3.54
N LEU A 115 -5.11 -12.93 4.01
CA LEU A 115 -6.16 -12.11 3.43
C LEU A 115 -5.88 -11.72 1.98
N LEU A 116 -4.66 -11.25 1.67
CA LEU A 116 -4.27 -10.92 0.29
C LEU A 116 -4.40 -12.13 -0.64
N GLY A 117 -4.08 -13.34 -0.14
CA GLY A 117 -4.22 -14.58 -0.89
C GLY A 117 -5.66 -15.01 -1.20
N GLN A 118 -6.67 -14.37 -0.62
CA GLN A 118 -8.10 -14.67 -0.87
C GLN A 118 -8.71 -13.85 -2.01
N TYR A 119 -7.97 -12.89 -2.56
CA TYR A 119 -8.46 -11.95 -3.56
C TYR A 119 -7.54 -11.91 -4.78
N ASP A 120 -8.09 -11.51 -5.91
CA ASP A 120 -7.34 -11.10 -7.09
C ASP A 120 -7.08 -9.60 -7.02
N LEU A 121 -5.80 -9.22 -6.94
CA LEU A 121 -5.38 -7.84 -6.81
C LEU A 121 -5.26 -7.17 -8.16
N HIS A 122 -5.84 -5.97 -8.27
CA HIS A 122 -5.73 -5.10 -9.43
C HIS A 122 -5.05 -3.78 -9.04
N GLY A 123 -4.05 -3.38 -9.81
CA GLY A 123 -3.34 -2.12 -9.60
C GLY A 123 -4.26 -0.92 -9.75
N SER A 124 -4.48 -0.16 -8.67
CA SER A 124 -5.20 1.10 -8.76
C SER A 124 -4.49 2.03 -9.74
N MET A 125 -5.25 2.66 -10.64
CA MET A 125 -4.73 3.60 -11.65
C MET A 125 -3.76 2.97 -12.67
N GLY A 126 -3.75 1.64 -12.82
CA GLY A 126 -2.84 0.94 -13.74
C GLY A 126 -1.36 1.08 -13.37
N MET A 127 -1.07 1.34 -12.12
CA MET A 127 0.32 1.46 -11.63
C MET A 127 0.80 0.16 -11.01
N MET A 128 2.06 -0.19 -11.28
CA MET A 128 2.75 -1.23 -10.54
C MET A 128 3.13 -0.73 -9.15
N VAL A 129 2.77 -1.51 -8.15
CA VAL A 129 3.02 -1.18 -6.75
C VAL A 129 3.47 -2.42 -5.98
N HIS A 130 4.04 -2.20 -4.79
CA HIS A 130 4.28 -3.21 -3.78
C HIS A 130 3.91 -2.68 -2.39
N PHE A 131 3.67 -3.58 -1.45
CA PHE A 131 3.31 -3.24 -0.09
C PHE A 131 4.48 -3.45 0.85
N ALA A 132 4.68 -2.53 1.82
CA ALA A 132 5.40 -2.82 3.04
C ALA A 132 4.37 -3.13 4.13
N ILE A 133 4.52 -4.27 4.79
CA ILE A 133 3.65 -4.71 5.88
C ILE A 133 4.53 -5.07 7.07
N ALA A 134 4.20 -4.53 8.24
CA ALA A 134 4.91 -4.82 9.48
C ALA A 134 3.92 -4.96 10.64
N ASP A 135 4.29 -5.73 11.66
CA ASP A 135 3.45 -5.94 12.83
C ASP A 135 4.15 -5.63 14.16
N SER A 136 3.38 -5.74 15.25
CA SER A 136 3.85 -5.47 16.61
C SER A 136 4.90 -6.45 17.12
N THR A 137 5.10 -7.61 16.48
CA THR A 137 6.17 -8.57 16.80
C THR A 137 7.52 -8.12 16.28
N GLY A 138 7.54 -7.14 15.37
CA GLY A 138 8.72 -6.66 14.67
C GLY A 138 8.98 -7.36 13.34
N ARG A 139 8.11 -8.27 12.90
CA ARG A 139 8.17 -8.83 11.56
C ARG A 139 7.83 -7.76 10.53
N SER A 140 8.57 -7.74 9.42
CA SER A 140 8.37 -6.78 8.33
C SER A 140 8.66 -7.44 6.99
N VAL A 141 7.75 -7.27 6.04
CA VAL A 141 7.83 -7.86 4.71
C VAL A 141 7.52 -6.84 3.62
N ALA A 142 8.12 -7.06 2.45
CA ALA A 142 7.62 -6.52 1.19
C ALA A 142 6.74 -7.58 0.51
N VAL A 143 5.60 -7.15 -0.03
CA VAL A 143 4.74 -7.99 -0.86
C VAL A 143 4.76 -7.42 -2.27
N GLU A 144 5.30 -8.17 -3.19
CA GLU A 144 5.44 -7.82 -4.60
C GLU A 144 4.62 -8.76 -5.48
N TYR A 145 4.21 -8.25 -6.64
CA TYR A 145 3.51 -9.03 -7.65
C TYR A 145 4.38 -9.04 -8.91
N VAL A 146 5.00 -10.19 -9.18
CA VAL A 146 5.83 -10.39 -10.37
C VAL A 146 5.09 -11.32 -11.30
N ASP A 147 4.76 -10.83 -12.50
CA ASP A 147 3.94 -11.56 -13.48
C ASP A 147 2.61 -12.09 -12.88
N ASN A 148 2.01 -11.26 -12.00
CA ASN A 148 0.79 -11.51 -11.22
C ASN A 148 0.94 -12.56 -10.09
N ASP A 149 2.11 -13.11 -9.86
CA ASP A 149 2.37 -13.98 -8.71
C ASP A 149 2.75 -13.15 -7.48
N MET A 150 2.09 -13.41 -6.36
CA MET A 150 2.40 -12.77 -5.08
C MET A 150 3.68 -13.34 -4.49
N ILE A 151 4.70 -12.48 -4.29
CA ILE A 151 5.99 -12.81 -3.72
C ILE A 151 6.21 -12.03 -2.43
N VAL A 152 6.61 -12.74 -1.37
CA VAL A 152 6.86 -12.18 -0.03
C VAL A 152 8.35 -12.18 0.25
N ILE A 153 8.89 -11.02 0.64
CA ILE A 153 10.30 -10.83 0.94
C ILE A 153 10.43 -10.27 2.37
N GLU A 154 11.13 -10.97 3.25
CA GLU A 154 11.45 -10.46 4.58
C GLU A 154 12.44 -9.29 4.46
N THR A 155 12.01 -8.09 4.82
CA THR A 155 12.83 -6.88 4.76
C THR A 155 12.32 -5.81 5.70
N PRO A 156 13.20 -5.04 6.36
CA PRO A 156 12.81 -3.89 7.16
C PRO A 156 12.69 -2.59 6.33
N VAL A 157 13.07 -2.60 5.05
CA VAL A 157 13.11 -1.43 4.18
C VAL A 157 12.46 -1.73 2.85
N LEU A 158 11.65 -0.80 2.37
CA LEU A 158 11.07 -0.80 1.04
C LEU A 158 11.21 0.60 0.42
N THR A 159 11.61 0.66 -0.85
CA THR A 159 11.66 1.89 -1.64
C THR A 159 10.87 1.70 -2.94
N ASN A 160 11.39 2.05 -4.12
CA ASN A 160 10.62 2.02 -5.37
C ASN A 160 11.32 1.18 -6.46
N PHE A 161 11.76 -0.03 -6.11
CA PHE A 161 12.32 -1.01 -7.04
C PHE A 161 11.98 -2.44 -6.58
N TYR A 162 12.00 -3.40 -7.51
CA TYR A 162 11.72 -4.80 -7.19
C TYR A 162 12.84 -5.43 -6.36
N LEU A 163 12.46 -6.01 -5.23
CA LEU A 163 13.34 -6.82 -4.37
C LEU A 163 13.32 -8.30 -4.75
N ALA A 164 12.21 -8.78 -5.30
CA ALA A 164 12.03 -10.17 -5.70
C ALA A 164 13.12 -10.63 -6.66
N ALA A 165 13.68 -11.81 -6.40
CA ALA A 165 14.67 -12.41 -7.29
C ALA A 165 14.05 -12.78 -8.65
N GLY A 166 14.79 -12.60 -9.74
CA GLY A 166 14.36 -12.91 -11.09
C GLY A 166 14.65 -11.80 -12.08
N GLU A 167 13.98 -11.85 -13.23
CA GLU A 167 14.24 -10.91 -14.35
C GLU A 167 13.92 -9.46 -14.02
N LYS A 168 12.96 -9.23 -13.11
CA LYS A 168 12.56 -7.87 -12.69
C LYS A 168 13.38 -7.32 -11.52
N GLN A 169 14.22 -8.12 -10.89
CA GLN A 169 15.00 -7.70 -9.73
C GLN A 169 15.79 -6.42 -10.03
N GLY A 170 15.63 -5.42 -9.15
CA GLY A 170 16.33 -4.15 -9.24
C GLY A 170 15.74 -3.16 -10.26
N ILE A 171 14.68 -3.50 -11.01
CA ILE A 171 14.00 -2.51 -11.85
C ILE A 171 13.44 -1.39 -10.96
N GLY A 172 13.93 -0.17 -11.18
CA GLY A 172 13.62 1.04 -10.42
C GLY A 172 14.63 2.12 -10.71
N THR A 173 14.56 3.24 -9.99
CA THR A 173 15.50 4.35 -10.18
C THR A 173 16.76 4.19 -9.34
N ALA A 174 17.91 4.75 -9.80
CA ALA A 174 19.12 4.80 -9.02
C ALA A 174 18.91 5.45 -7.63
N GLN A 175 18.12 6.51 -7.58
CA GLN A 175 17.77 7.19 -6.33
C GLN A 175 17.02 6.26 -5.35
N SER A 176 16.20 5.34 -5.82
CA SER A 176 15.52 4.36 -4.98
C SER A 176 16.50 3.36 -4.37
N HIS A 177 17.48 2.90 -5.14
CA HIS A 177 18.55 2.04 -4.64
C HIS A 177 19.41 2.76 -3.59
N GLU A 178 19.84 4.00 -3.87
CA GLU A 178 20.62 4.80 -2.90
C GLU A 178 19.88 4.98 -1.57
N ARG A 179 18.56 5.26 -1.62
CA ARG A 179 17.74 5.38 -0.40
C ARG A 179 17.62 4.05 0.35
N TYR A 180 17.45 2.96 -0.37
CA TYR A 180 17.40 1.62 0.22
C TYR A 180 18.69 1.29 0.95
N ASP A 181 19.83 1.43 0.29
CA ASP A 181 21.16 1.15 0.86
C ASP A 181 21.45 2.03 2.08
N MET A 182 21.09 3.32 2.00
CA MET A 182 21.26 4.24 3.12
C MET A 182 20.42 3.80 4.33
N LEU A 183 19.17 3.42 4.14
CA LEU A 183 18.27 2.98 5.22
C LEU A 183 18.75 1.66 5.82
N MET A 184 19.13 0.67 5.00
CA MET A 184 19.67 -0.60 5.47
C MET A 184 20.92 -0.38 6.32
N HIS A 185 21.88 0.39 5.82
CA HIS A 185 23.10 0.72 6.58
C HIS A 185 22.79 1.42 7.92
N ARG A 186 21.82 2.33 7.95
CA ARG A 186 21.42 3.02 9.18
C ARG A 186 20.77 2.08 10.20
N LEU A 187 19.93 1.15 9.75
CA LEU A 187 19.30 0.16 10.62
C LEU A 187 20.32 -0.80 11.21
N GLU A 188 21.32 -1.25 10.42
CA GLU A 188 22.41 -2.10 10.90
C GLU A 188 23.30 -1.39 11.93
N ALA A 189 23.50 -0.09 11.77
CA ALA A 189 24.33 0.73 12.67
C ALA A 189 23.60 1.18 13.95
N THR A 190 22.27 0.98 14.03
CA THR A 190 21.46 1.42 15.18
C THR A 190 21.22 0.25 16.13
N PRO A 191 21.68 0.30 17.39
CA PRO A 191 21.38 -0.73 18.39
C PRO A 191 19.86 -0.85 18.59
N ARG A 192 19.35 -2.08 18.62
CA ARG A 192 17.94 -2.40 18.95
C ARG A 192 17.74 -2.39 20.44
#